data_bf5c240c909db3b9ea1c5a72fdad5395
#
_entry.id   bf5c240c909db3b9ea1c5a72fdad5395
#
_cell.length_a   1.000
_cell.length_b   1.000
_cell.length_c   1.000
_cell.angle_alpha   90.00
_cell.angle_beta   90.00
_cell.angle_gamma   90.00
#
_symmetry.space_group_name_H-M   'P 1'
#
loop_
_entity.id
_entity.type
_entity.pdbx_description
1 polymer ?
#
loop_
_entity_poly.entity_id
_entity_poly.type
_entity_poly.pdbx_seq_one_letter_code
_entity_poly.pdbx_strand_id
1 'polypeptide(L)'
;MNAALPSSNAPNTAPALEWTNRFHRLGTAFFTELAPQPMPPPHWVARSDACARELGLPNDWWTEANGGNALQVFSGNALWSGMQPLASVYSGHQFGVWAGQLGDGRALWLGELDTPAGPMELQLKGAGKTPYSRMGDGRAVLRSSIREFLCSEAMHALGIPTTRALCITGSSLPVRREEMETASVVTRAAPSFIRFGHFEHFANAGNAADLKQLADFVIAHHYPACGDSPTPYVALLQAVGVRTAELMAQWQAVGFCHGVMNTDNMSILGLTIDYGPFGFLDQFDPGHICNHTDQQGRYAFARQPGVAFWNLHALAQALLPLIGDSDEAIAALEPYKTAYPAAFVPRMRAKLGLTTAHAADHDLIDGLLKLMAQDKTDHTIAFRRLASFDTAPGALNSTVRDLFIDREAFDVWAVGYRERLIAEASLDSERAQAMNLVNPKYVLRNHLVDVAIQQARTGDFSEVQRLLELLQRPFDEQPEHSAYADFPPDWAQHIEVSCSS
;
A
#
# COMPACT_ATOMS: atom_id res chain seq x y z
N MET A 1 -22.55 26.44 12.06
CA MET A 1 -22.61 26.38 13.54
C MET A 1 -21.51 25.43 13.99
N ASN A 2 -20.43 26.00 14.52
CA ASN A 2 -19.33 25.21 15.09
C ASN A 2 -19.81 24.61 16.42
N ALA A 3 -20.02 23.31 16.46
CA ALA A 3 -20.23 22.61 17.73
C ALA A 3 -18.90 22.54 18.47
N ALA A 4 -18.78 23.25 19.57
CA ALA A 4 -17.64 23.13 20.47
C ALA A 4 -17.59 21.71 21.05
N LEU A 5 -16.41 21.10 21.04
CA LEU A 5 -16.17 19.80 21.67
C LEU A 5 -16.50 19.89 23.17
N PRO A 6 -17.15 18.88 23.77
CA PRO A 6 -17.34 18.84 25.21
C PRO A 6 -15.96 18.76 25.89
N SER A 7 -15.67 19.69 26.79
CA SER A 7 -14.48 19.67 27.61
C SER A 7 -14.55 18.47 28.57
N SER A 8 -13.86 17.38 28.25
CA SER A 8 -13.65 16.29 29.22
C SER A 8 -12.59 16.74 30.21
N ASN A 9 -12.95 16.86 31.49
CA ASN A 9 -12.05 17.16 32.62
C ASN A 9 -11.19 15.94 33.07
N ALA A 10 -10.82 15.02 32.19
CA ALA A 10 -9.82 14.03 32.50
C ALA A 10 -8.44 14.67 32.32
N PRO A 11 -7.46 14.41 33.21
CA PRO A 11 -6.10 14.92 33.01
C PRO A 11 -5.59 14.40 31.67
N ASN A 12 -5.26 15.33 30.79
CA ASN A 12 -4.74 15.03 29.44
C ASN A 12 -3.27 14.61 29.60
N THR A 13 -3.05 13.34 29.96
CA THR A 13 -1.71 12.73 30.06
C THR A 13 -1.28 12.21 28.69
N ALA A 14 -1.41 13.07 27.66
CA ALA A 14 -0.90 12.75 26.34
C ALA A 14 0.57 12.35 26.42
N PRO A 15 1.05 11.37 25.65
CA PRO A 15 2.47 11.11 25.50
C PRO A 15 3.21 12.41 25.14
N ALA A 16 4.46 12.55 25.61
CA ALA A 16 5.30 13.69 25.24
C ALA A 16 5.73 13.54 23.77
N LEU A 17 4.87 13.99 22.86
CA LEU A 17 5.06 13.92 21.41
C LEU A 17 5.33 15.33 20.87
N GLU A 18 6.32 15.44 19.96
CA GLU A 18 6.61 16.69 19.27
C GLU A 18 5.85 16.76 17.95
N TRP A 19 5.04 17.82 17.80
CA TRP A 19 4.21 18.05 16.62
C TRP A 19 4.83 19.15 15.75
N THR A 20 5.13 18.83 14.50
CA THR A 20 5.72 19.76 13.53
C THR A 20 4.68 20.38 12.59
N ASN A 21 3.64 19.64 12.24
CA ASN A 21 2.48 20.07 11.45
C ASN A 21 2.83 20.90 10.20
N ARG A 22 3.84 20.47 9.42
CA ARG A 22 4.37 21.26 8.29
C ARG A 22 3.31 21.51 7.21
N PHE A 23 2.48 20.49 6.87
CA PHE A 23 1.44 20.64 5.86
C PHE A 23 0.41 21.71 6.24
N HIS A 24 0.05 21.81 7.52
CA HIS A 24 -0.86 22.85 8.02
C HIS A 24 -0.37 24.29 7.71
N ARG A 25 0.94 24.50 7.60
CA ARG A 25 1.53 25.82 7.29
C ARG A 25 1.33 26.26 5.85
N LEU A 26 0.89 25.36 4.95
CA LEU A 26 0.53 25.74 3.57
C LEU A 26 -0.67 26.70 3.52
N GLY A 27 -1.59 26.59 4.51
CA GLY A 27 -2.75 27.48 4.60
C GLY A 27 -4.03 26.87 4.05
N THR A 28 -5.14 27.60 4.25
CA THR A 28 -6.51 27.12 4.02
C THR A 28 -6.91 26.90 2.57
N ALA A 29 -6.05 27.23 1.60
CA ALA A 29 -6.26 26.84 0.21
C ALA A 29 -6.09 25.33 0.00
N PHE A 30 -5.34 24.64 0.87
CA PHE A 30 -4.97 23.21 0.73
C PHE A 30 -5.86 22.27 1.53
N PHE A 31 -6.61 22.79 2.49
CA PHE A 31 -7.40 21.96 3.40
C PHE A 31 -8.53 22.76 4.08
N THR A 32 -9.42 22.03 4.71
CA THR A 32 -10.39 22.57 5.68
C THR A 32 -10.05 22.05 7.07
N GLU A 33 -9.89 22.94 8.03
CA GLU A 33 -9.79 22.58 9.45
C GLU A 33 -11.12 22.10 9.98
N LEU A 34 -11.14 20.95 10.63
CA LEU A 34 -12.34 20.42 11.27
C LEU A 34 -11.99 19.35 12.30
N ALA A 35 -12.81 19.24 13.33
CA ALA A 35 -12.69 18.17 14.30
C ALA A 35 -13.32 16.87 13.78
N PRO A 36 -12.79 15.69 14.19
CA PRO A 36 -13.43 14.42 13.91
C PRO A 36 -14.82 14.34 14.55
N GLN A 37 -15.68 13.50 13.97
CA GLN A 37 -17.02 13.25 14.54
C GLN A 37 -16.97 12.06 15.49
N PRO A 38 -17.44 12.18 16.73
CA PRO A 38 -17.40 11.13 17.72
C PRO A 38 -18.03 9.81 17.25
N MET A 39 -17.47 8.71 17.74
CA MET A 39 -17.92 7.34 17.47
C MET A 39 -18.05 6.60 18.81
N PRO A 40 -19.22 6.65 19.49
CA PRO A 40 -19.45 5.98 20.76
C PRO A 40 -20.11 4.60 20.59
N PRO A 41 -19.91 3.67 21.55
CA PRO A 41 -18.72 3.56 22.40
C PRO A 41 -17.56 2.91 21.62
N PRO A 42 -16.34 3.44 21.70
CA PRO A 42 -15.21 2.84 21.00
C PRO A 42 -14.62 1.64 21.74
N HIS A 43 -14.01 0.73 20.98
CA HIS A 43 -13.21 -0.37 21.49
C HIS A 43 -12.02 -0.64 20.55
N TRP A 44 -10.96 -1.26 21.07
CA TRP A 44 -9.86 -1.70 20.25
C TRP A 44 -10.26 -2.92 19.41
N VAL A 45 -9.87 -2.91 18.12
CA VAL A 45 -10.00 -4.06 17.22
C VAL A 45 -8.62 -4.69 16.97
N ALA A 46 -7.63 -3.88 16.60
CA ALA A 46 -6.27 -4.32 16.36
C ALA A 46 -5.28 -3.18 16.59
N ARG A 47 -4.01 -3.53 16.88
CA ARG A 47 -2.92 -2.58 17.12
C ARG A 47 -1.62 -3.14 16.59
N SER A 48 -0.80 -2.27 15.96
CA SER A 48 0.56 -2.58 15.53
C SER A 48 1.59 -1.97 16.48
N ASP A 49 2.16 -2.78 17.34
CA ASP A 49 3.25 -2.33 18.23
C ASP A 49 4.54 -2.03 17.45
N ALA A 50 4.72 -2.63 16.28
CA ALA A 50 5.82 -2.32 15.38
C ALA A 50 5.70 -0.89 14.84
N CYS A 51 4.52 -0.51 14.33
CA CYS A 51 4.24 0.85 13.89
C CYS A 51 4.34 1.86 15.05
N ALA A 52 3.82 1.50 16.23
CA ALA A 52 3.88 2.36 17.41
C ALA A 52 5.34 2.69 17.82
N ARG A 53 6.23 1.71 17.79
CA ARG A 53 7.67 1.93 18.08
C ARG A 53 8.32 2.87 17.07
N GLU A 54 8.01 2.76 15.78
CA GLU A 54 8.53 3.68 14.75
C GLU A 54 8.04 5.11 14.95
N LEU A 55 6.80 5.26 15.43
CA LEU A 55 6.22 6.56 15.77
C LEU A 55 6.76 7.12 17.10
N GLY A 56 7.59 6.38 17.83
CA GLY A 56 8.12 6.81 19.14
C GLY A 56 7.08 6.79 20.26
N LEU A 57 5.97 6.05 20.09
CA LEU A 57 4.97 5.89 21.14
C LEU A 57 5.52 5.02 22.27
N PRO A 58 5.15 5.33 23.54
CA PRO A 58 5.62 4.54 24.69
C PRO A 58 5.09 3.11 24.62
N ASN A 59 5.78 2.18 25.28
CA ASN A 59 5.25 0.85 25.52
C ASN A 59 3.89 0.95 26.21
N ASP A 60 2.98 0.05 25.88
CA ASP A 60 1.59 0.06 26.39
C ASP A 60 0.84 1.38 26.12
N TRP A 61 1.21 2.09 25.04
CA TRP A 61 0.58 3.35 24.58
C TRP A 61 -0.95 3.30 24.48
N TRP A 62 -1.50 2.12 24.35
CA TRP A 62 -2.93 1.86 24.22
C TRP A 62 -3.67 1.76 25.57
N THR A 63 -2.94 1.75 26.71
CA THR A 63 -3.53 1.72 28.05
C THR A 63 -3.82 3.14 28.56
N GLU A 64 -4.75 3.26 29.49
CA GLU A 64 -5.03 4.57 30.11
C GLU A 64 -3.82 5.14 30.85
N ALA A 65 -2.98 4.26 31.43
CA ALA A 65 -1.81 4.67 32.21
C ALA A 65 -0.72 5.34 31.34
N ASN A 66 -0.46 4.82 30.14
CA ASN A 66 0.66 5.25 29.30
C ASN A 66 0.21 5.92 27.99
N GLY A 67 -1.03 5.70 27.57
CA GLY A 67 -1.57 6.18 26.29
C GLY A 67 -2.47 7.40 26.40
N GLY A 68 -2.72 7.93 27.61
CA GLY A 68 -3.49 9.14 27.78
C GLY A 68 -4.76 9.22 26.94
N ASN A 69 -5.72 8.35 27.16
CA ASN A 69 -6.98 8.19 26.42
C ASN A 69 -6.80 7.91 24.89
N ALA A 70 -5.73 7.21 24.48
CA ALA A 70 -5.45 6.89 23.08
C ALA A 70 -6.65 6.26 22.35
N LEU A 71 -7.44 5.41 23.02
CA LEU A 71 -8.67 4.86 22.44
C LEU A 71 -9.63 5.95 21.98
N GLN A 72 -9.82 7.00 22.79
CA GLN A 72 -10.69 8.12 22.45
C GLN A 72 -10.13 8.95 21.31
N VAL A 73 -8.80 9.15 21.29
CA VAL A 73 -8.14 9.93 20.24
C VAL A 73 -8.20 9.19 18.90
N PHE A 74 -7.82 7.92 18.86
CA PHE A 74 -7.78 7.15 17.62
C PHE A 74 -9.16 6.65 17.15
N SER A 75 -10.21 6.87 17.94
CA SER A 75 -11.60 6.75 17.49
C SER A 75 -12.22 8.08 17.01
N GLY A 76 -11.48 9.19 17.12
CA GLY A 76 -11.96 10.51 16.77
C GLY A 76 -12.84 11.18 17.83
N ASN A 77 -12.87 10.66 19.07
CA ASN A 77 -13.66 11.19 20.18
C ASN A 77 -12.93 12.27 20.98
N ALA A 78 -11.60 12.34 20.88
CA ALA A 78 -10.77 13.32 21.56
C ALA A 78 -9.56 13.70 20.68
N LEU A 79 -8.82 14.71 21.11
CA LEU A 79 -7.56 15.14 20.50
C LEU A 79 -6.49 15.26 21.57
N TRP A 80 -5.26 14.90 21.24
CA TRP A 80 -4.09 15.26 22.06
C TRP A 80 -3.69 16.71 21.79
N SER A 81 -3.06 17.33 22.78
CA SER A 81 -2.47 18.66 22.62
C SER A 81 -1.42 18.65 21.51
N GLY A 82 -1.44 19.65 20.63
CA GLY A 82 -0.58 19.77 19.46
C GLY A 82 -1.15 19.19 18.16
N MET A 83 -2.22 18.39 18.21
CA MET A 83 -2.94 17.97 17.01
C MET A 83 -3.65 19.17 16.35
N GLN A 84 -3.63 19.22 15.03
CA GLN A 84 -4.31 20.23 14.20
C GLN A 84 -5.10 19.52 13.09
N PRO A 85 -6.28 18.97 13.41
CA PRO A 85 -7.00 18.11 12.48
C PRO A 85 -7.52 18.89 11.28
N LEU A 86 -7.33 18.29 10.08
CA LEU A 86 -7.73 18.86 8.81
C LEU A 86 -8.11 17.78 7.79
N ALA A 87 -8.90 18.16 6.80
CA ALA A 87 -9.15 17.36 5.60
C ALA A 87 -8.55 18.07 4.39
N SER A 88 -7.69 17.41 3.61
CA SER A 88 -7.06 17.99 2.45
C SER A 88 -7.97 17.98 1.22
N VAL A 89 -7.78 18.97 0.33
CA VAL A 89 -8.48 19.04 -0.95
C VAL A 89 -7.59 18.52 -2.05
N TYR A 90 -8.15 17.69 -2.92
CA TYR A 90 -7.53 17.23 -4.15
C TYR A 90 -8.58 16.98 -5.22
N SER A 91 -8.15 16.71 -6.44
CA SER A 91 -8.99 16.27 -7.56
C SER A 91 -8.43 14.98 -8.12
N GLY A 92 -8.82 14.57 -9.29
CA GLY A 92 -8.14 13.47 -9.97
C GLY A 92 -8.94 12.80 -11.06
N HIS A 93 -8.26 11.85 -11.72
CA HIS A 93 -8.86 10.96 -12.70
C HIS A 93 -9.18 9.62 -12.06
N GLN A 94 -10.44 9.20 -12.15
CA GLN A 94 -10.91 7.89 -11.70
C GLN A 94 -11.27 7.05 -12.92
N PHE A 95 -10.73 5.86 -13.02
CA PHE A 95 -10.82 5.00 -14.21
C PHE A 95 -10.41 5.72 -15.51
N GLY A 96 -9.47 6.68 -15.43
CA GLY A 96 -9.01 7.46 -16.58
C GLY A 96 -9.90 8.62 -16.98
N VAL A 97 -10.97 8.91 -16.24
CA VAL A 97 -11.90 10.02 -16.48
C VAL A 97 -11.75 11.06 -15.37
N TRP A 98 -11.73 12.34 -15.75
CA TRP A 98 -11.68 13.44 -14.79
C TRP A 98 -12.92 13.43 -13.88
N ALA A 99 -12.69 13.26 -12.57
CA ALA A 99 -13.75 13.18 -11.57
C ALA A 99 -14.07 14.52 -10.90
N GLY A 100 -13.32 15.58 -11.22
CA GLY A 100 -13.45 16.88 -10.58
C GLY A 100 -12.89 16.91 -9.16
N GLN A 101 -13.45 17.80 -8.32
CA GLN A 101 -13.02 17.93 -6.94
C GLN A 101 -13.40 16.69 -6.13
N LEU A 102 -12.40 16.16 -5.46
CA LEU A 102 -12.43 15.09 -4.47
C LEU A 102 -11.99 15.67 -3.12
N GLY A 103 -11.10 14.97 -2.45
CA GLY A 103 -10.54 15.37 -1.17
C GLY A 103 -10.71 14.28 -0.12
N ASP A 104 -10.25 14.53 1.09
CA ASP A 104 -10.34 13.60 2.20
C ASP A 104 -11.78 13.45 2.69
N GLY A 105 -12.63 12.75 1.91
CA GLY A 105 -14.07 12.61 2.16
C GLY A 105 -14.43 11.77 3.39
N ARG A 106 -13.51 10.94 3.86
CA ARG A 106 -13.62 10.13 5.08
C ARG A 106 -12.31 10.00 5.84
N ALA A 107 -11.31 10.77 5.46
CA ALA A 107 -10.02 10.81 6.12
C ALA A 107 -9.82 12.17 6.78
N LEU A 108 -9.07 12.19 7.88
CA LEU A 108 -8.82 13.39 8.66
C LEU A 108 -7.40 13.32 9.21
N TRP A 109 -6.55 14.24 8.80
CA TRP A 109 -5.21 14.37 9.36
C TRP A 109 -5.33 14.82 10.81
N LEU A 110 -4.53 14.24 11.69
CA LEU A 110 -4.42 14.67 13.08
C LEU A 110 -3.27 15.65 13.29
N GLY A 111 -2.22 15.48 12.50
CA GLY A 111 -1.01 16.26 12.59
C GLY A 111 0.20 15.48 12.09
N GLU A 112 1.38 16.07 12.24
CA GLU A 112 2.67 15.48 11.89
C GLU A 112 3.54 15.41 13.15
N LEU A 113 4.03 14.20 13.45
CA LEU A 113 4.95 13.90 14.54
C LEU A 113 6.40 13.95 14.05
N ASP A 114 7.30 14.51 14.87
CA ASP A 114 8.73 14.23 14.76
C ASP A 114 9.01 12.88 15.41
N THR A 115 9.53 11.93 14.64
CA THR A 115 9.78 10.56 15.11
C THR A 115 11.24 10.17 14.92
N PRO A 116 11.72 9.10 15.57
CA PRO A 116 13.08 8.59 15.34
C PRO A 116 13.38 8.24 13.87
N ALA A 117 12.34 7.93 13.07
CA ALA A 117 12.45 7.62 11.65
C ALA A 117 12.29 8.85 10.74
N GLY A 118 12.13 10.04 11.32
CA GLY A 118 11.80 11.29 10.65
C GLY A 118 10.33 11.69 10.80
N PRO A 119 9.91 12.82 10.23
CA PRO A 119 8.55 13.30 10.36
C PRO A 119 7.52 12.37 9.75
N MET A 120 6.44 12.09 10.51
CA MET A 120 5.36 11.18 10.13
C MET A 120 4.00 11.84 10.38
N GLU A 121 3.18 11.92 9.34
CA GLU A 121 1.79 12.37 9.40
C GLU A 121 0.89 11.26 9.94
N LEU A 122 -0.02 11.60 10.84
CA LEU A 122 -1.08 10.73 11.33
C LEU A 122 -2.42 11.12 10.70
N GLN A 123 -3.16 10.13 10.24
CA GLN A 123 -4.47 10.33 9.62
C GLN A 123 -5.49 9.29 10.11
N LEU A 124 -6.68 9.74 10.51
CA LEU A 124 -7.83 8.88 10.78
C LEU A 124 -8.62 8.64 9.50
N LYS A 125 -8.92 7.39 9.17
CA LYS A 125 -9.85 7.04 8.10
C LYS A 125 -11.13 6.46 8.69
N GLY A 126 -12.25 7.15 8.45
CA GLY A 126 -13.56 6.78 8.99
C GLY A 126 -14.06 7.68 10.13
N ALA A 127 -13.36 8.78 10.44
CA ALA A 127 -13.65 9.64 11.59
C ALA A 127 -14.80 10.64 11.35
N GLY A 128 -15.65 10.45 10.33
CA GLY A 128 -16.84 11.24 10.07
C GLY A 128 -16.78 12.10 8.83
N LYS A 129 -17.84 12.87 8.62
CA LYS A 129 -17.99 13.72 7.43
C LYS A 129 -17.01 14.86 7.40
N THR A 130 -16.50 15.14 6.21
CA THR A 130 -15.75 16.34 5.85
C THR A 130 -16.49 17.11 4.75
N PRO A 131 -16.07 18.32 4.39
CA PRO A 131 -16.63 19.03 3.23
C PRO A 131 -16.50 18.27 1.92
N TYR A 132 -15.61 17.29 1.85
CA TYR A 132 -15.29 16.48 0.66
C TYR A 132 -16.01 15.13 0.62
N SER A 133 -16.87 14.82 1.59
CA SER A 133 -17.58 13.52 1.66
C SER A 133 -18.62 13.31 0.57
N ARG A 134 -18.96 14.37 -0.19
CA ARG A 134 -19.99 14.33 -1.23
C ARG A 134 -21.31 13.74 -0.66
N MET A 135 -21.78 12.60 -1.20
CA MET A 135 -22.96 11.89 -0.70
C MET A 135 -22.63 10.87 0.40
N GLY A 136 -21.35 10.70 0.75
CA GLY A 136 -20.92 9.73 1.76
C GLY A 136 -21.19 10.18 3.20
N ASP A 137 -21.15 9.23 4.13
CA ASP A 137 -21.32 9.44 5.57
C ASP A 137 -20.00 9.74 6.30
N GLY A 138 -18.86 9.66 5.61
CA GLY A 138 -17.54 9.88 6.18
C GLY A 138 -17.04 8.76 7.10
N ARG A 139 -17.76 7.65 7.18
CA ARG A 139 -17.39 6.49 8.01
C ARG A 139 -16.64 5.44 7.21
N ALA A 140 -15.77 4.69 7.88
CA ALA A 140 -15.27 3.41 7.42
C ALA A 140 -16.02 2.29 8.16
N VAL A 141 -15.98 1.08 7.59
CA VAL A 141 -16.61 -0.10 8.18
C VAL A 141 -15.54 -1.12 8.60
N LEU A 142 -15.92 -2.00 9.54
CA LEU A 142 -14.99 -2.95 10.14
C LEU A 142 -14.25 -3.80 9.09
N ARG A 143 -14.96 -4.30 8.10
CA ARG A 143 -14.44 -5.13 7.01
C ARG A 143 -13.29 -4.46 6.25
N SER A 144 -13.54 -3.26 5.74
CA SER A 144 -12.52 -2.53 4.96
C SER A 144 -11.36 -2.06 5.83
N SER A 145 -11.62 -1.73 7.09
CA SER A 145 -10.58 -1.33 8.03
C SER A 145 -9.62 -2.46 8.36
N ILE A 146 -10.12 -3.68 8.56
CA ILE A 146 -9.29 -4.88 8.77
C ILE A 146 -8.43 -5.14 7.53
N ARG A 147 -9.00 -5.06 6.32
CA ARG A 147 -8.27 -5.25 5.07
C ARG A 147 -7.11 -4.25 4.93
N GLU A 148 -7.39 -2.97 5.10
CA GLU A 148 -6.38 -1.91 4.98
C GLU A 148 -5.28 -2.05 6.03
N PHE A 149 -5.64 -2.27 7.28
CA PHE A 149 -4.70 -2.43 8.39
C PHE A 149 -3.73 -3.58 8.16
N LEU A 150 -4.25 -4.77 7.88
CA LEU A 150 -3.42 -5.95 7.66
C LEU A 150 -2.54 -5.82 6.41
N CYS A 151 -3.07 -5.24 5.33
CA CYS A 151 -2.30 -5.09 4.10
C CYS A 151 -1.20 -4.03 4.22
N SER A 152 -1.46 -2.91 4.89
CA SER A 152 -0.44 -1.89 5.18
C SER A 152 0.77 -2.49 5.90
N GLU A 153 0.52 -3.25 6.97
CA GLU A 153 1.58 -3.87 7.77
C GLU A 153 2.27 -5.04 7.03
N ALA A 154 1.50 -5.83 6.25
CA ALA A 154 2.06 -6.88 5.40
C ALA A 154 3.00 -6.32 4.33
N MET A 155 2.58 -5.27 3.62
CA MET A 155 3.40 -4.62 2.58
C MET A 155 4.67 -4.02 3.17
N HIS A 156 4.58 -3.40 4.35
CA HIS A 156 5.76 -2.91 5.06
C HIS A 156 6.74 -4.04 5.40
N ALA A 157 6.24 -5.16 5.93
CA ALA A 157 7.07 -6.31 6.26
C ALA A 157 7.69 -7.01 5.03
N LEU A 158 7.04 -6.91 3.87
CA LEU A 158 7.59 -7.33 2.57
C LEU A 158 8.65 -6.35 2.02
N GLY A 159 8.92 -5.24 2.70
CA GLY A 159 9.85 -4.21 2.27
C GLY A 159 9.33 -3.34 1.12
N ILE A 160 8.01 -3.28 0.92
CA ILE A 160 7.36 -2.49 -0.12
C ILE A 160 6.94 -1.14 0.45
N PRO A 161 7.32 0.00 -0.16
CA PRO A 161 6.93 1.32 0.31
C PRO A 161 5.41 1.47 0.43
N THR A 162 4.94 1.83 1.62
CA THR A 162 3.50 1.87 1.94
C THR A 162 3.22 2.83 3.09
N THR A 163 1.97 3.28 3.20
CA THR A 163 1.47 3.83 4.46
C THR A 163 1.45 2.74 5.52
N ARG A 164 1.72 3.11 6.78
CA ARG A 164 1.59 2.23 7.95
C ARG A 164 0.19 2.35 8.53
N ALA A 165 -0.20 1.34 9.28
CA ALA A 165 -1.43 1.36 10.04
C ALA A 165 -1.15 1.09 11.53
N LEU A 166 -1.39 2.12 12.37
CA LEU A 166 -1.11 2.03 13.80
C LEU A 166 -2.14 1.16 14.53
N CYS A 167 -3.41 1.39 14.26
CA CYS A 167 -4.49 0.67 14.94
C CYS A 167 -5.83 0.76 14.18
N ILE A 168 -6.75 -0.10 14.61
CA ILE A 168 -8.18 -0.01 14.30
C ILE A 168 -8.94 0.15 15.61
N THR A 169 -9.85 1.12 15.63
CA THR A 169 -10.90 1.24 16.66
C THR A 169 -12.25 0.93 16.05
N GLY A 170 -13.10 0.23 16.76
CA GLY A 170 -14.45 -0.14 16.35
C GLY A 170 -15.51 0.46 17.23
N SER A 171 -16.77 0.43 16.77
CA SER A 171 -17.96 0.85 17.50
C SER A 171 -19.16 0.02 17.05
N SER A 172 -20.16 -0.09 17.90
CA SER A 172 -21.47 -0.66 17.54
C SER A 172 -22.34 0.27 16.67
N LEU A 173 -21.85 1.47 16.32
CA LEU A 173 -22.57 2.40 15.46
C LEU A 173 -22.85 1.75 14.10
N PRO A 174 -24.13 1.59 13.69
CA PRO A 174 -24.46 0.98 12.42
C PRO A 174 -24.12 1.90 11.25
N VAL A 175 -23.56 1.32 10.20
CA VAL A 175 -23.22 2.00 8.94
C VAL A 175 -23.79 1.18 7.79
N ARG A 176 -24.60 1.83 6.95
CA ARG A 176 -25.19 1.18 5.79
C ARG A 176 -24.21 1.19 4.62
N ARG A 177 -23.90 0.01 4.10
CA ARG A 177 -23.22 -0.24 2.83
C ARG A 177 -24.12 -1.13 1.95
N GLU A 178 -23.59 -2.13 1.30
CA GLU A 178 -24.39 -3.18 0.65
C GLU A 178 -25.26 -3.91 1.70
N GLU A 179 -24.70 -4.12 2.86
CA GLU A 179 -25.36 -4.63 4.07
C GLU A 179 -25.19 -3.67 5.26
N MET A 180 -25.80 -3.98 6.40
CA MET A 180 -25.57 -3.23 7.64
C MET A 180 -24.27 -3.73 8.28
N GLU A 181 -23.32 -2.82 8.41
CA GLU A 181 -22.04 -3.05 9.03
C GLU A 181 -21.83 -2.15 10.25
N THR A 182 -20.72 -2.29 10.95
CA THR A 182 -20.36 -1.45 12.09
C THR A 182 -19.25 -0.46 11.73
N ALA A 183 -19.33 0.74 12.32
CA ALA A 183 -18.35 1.78 12.13
C ALA A 183 -17.00 1.40 12.72
N SER A 184 -15.94 1.80 12.04
CA SER A 184 -14.56 1.69 12.52
C SER A 184 -13.72 2.86 12.04
N VAL A 185 -12.55 3.04 12.68
CA VAL A 185 -11.56 4.03 12.29
C VAL A 185 -10.20 3.36 12.20
N VAL A 186 -9.52 3.52 11.07
CA VAL A 186 -8.10 3.15 10.91
C VAL A 186 -7.25 4.37 11.15
N THR A 187 -6.27 4.27 12.04
CA THR A 187 -5.21 5.28 12.18
C THR A 187 -4.06 4.90 11.27
N ARG A 188 -3.80 5.75 10.27
CA ARG A 188 -2.71 5.59 9.30
C ARG A 188 -1.55 6.50 9.65
N ALA A 189 -0.34 6.11 9.26
CA ALA A 189 0.87 6.91 9.37
C ALA A 189 1.67 6.85 8.06
N ALA A 190 2.22 7.98 7.64
CA ALA A 190 3.08 8.08 6.47
C ALA A 190 3.98 9.32 6.56
N PRO A 191 5.12 9.36 5.86
CA PRO A 191 5.90 10.59 5.73
C PRO A 191 5.12 11.73 5.07
N SER A 192 4.16 11.41 4.18
CA SER A 192 3.18 12.35 3.63
C SER A 192 2.01 11.60 2.99
N PHE A 193 0.81 12.18 3.04
CA PHE A 193 -0.38 11.74 2.30
C PHE A 193 -0.64 12.57 1.04
N ILE A 194 0.30 13.38 0.59
CA ILE A 194 0.18 14.13 -0.67
C ILE A 194 0.14 13.16 -1.86
N ARG A 195 -0.83 13.37 -2.76
CA ARG A 195 -1.15 12.55 -3.93
C ARG A 195 -0.98 13.33 -5.21
N PHE A 196 -0.92 12.67 -6.35
CA PHE A 196 -0.94 13.34 -7.66
C PHE A 196 -2.16 14.26 -7.78
N GLY A 197 -3.29 13.85 -7.25
CA GLY A 197 -4.53 14.61 -7.25
C GLY A 197 -4.46 15.99 -6.57
N HIS A 198 -3.54 16.23 -5.64
CA HIS A 198 -3.33 17.57 -5.08
C HIS A 198 -2.80 18.54 -6.14
N PHE A 199 -1.87 18.10 -6.97
CA PHE A 199 -1.33 18.90 -8.08
C PHE A 199 -2.37 19.11 -9.17
N GLU A 200 -3.12 18.06 -9.52
CA GLU A 200 -4.20 18.17 -10.50
C GLU A 200 -5.28 19.17 -10.09
N HIS A 201 -5.57 19.27 -8.77
CA HIS A 201 -6.55 20.22 -8.23
C HIS A 201 -6.18 21.67 -8.54
N PHE A 202 -4.99 22.08 -8.14
CA PHE A 202 -4.55 23.47 -8.33
C PHE A 202 -4.28 23.81 -9.80
N ALA A 203 -3.75 22.87 -10.57
CA ALA A 203 -3.54 23.05 -12.00
C ALA A 203 -4.86 23.25 -12.74
N ASN A 204 -5.87 22.42 -12.47
CA ASN A 204 -7.19 22.52 -13.09
C ASN A 204 -7.95 23.79 -12.66
N ALA A 205 -7.74 24.26 -11.44
CA ALA A 205 -8.30 25.53 -10.96
C ALA A 205 -7.60 26.78 -11.54
N GLY A 206 -6.50 26.60 -12.29
CA GLY A 206 -5.69 27.69 -12.82
C GLY A 206 -4.91 28.46 -11.73
N ASN A 207 -4.77 27.89 -10.54
CA ASN A 207 -4.09 28.51 -9.41
C ASN A 207 -2.60 28.15 -9.40
N ALA A 208 -1.81 28.81 -10.23
CA ALA A 208 -0.38 28.57 -10.36
C ALA A 208 0.42 28.93 -9.09
N ALA A 209 -0.07 29.84 -8.26
CA ALA A 209 0.61 30.23 -7.02
C ALA A 209 0.56 29.11 -5.98
N ASP A 210 -0.62 28.52 -5.73
CA ASP A 210 -0.79 27.42 -4.79
C ASP A 210 -0.16 26.13 -5.34
N LEU A 211 -0.24 25.89 -6.67
CA LEU A 211 0.46 24.79 -7.32
C LEU A 211 1.97 24.87 -7.06
N LYS A 212 2.56 26.08 -7.23
CA LYS A 212 3.96 26.34 -6.96
C LYS A 212 4.30 26.11 -5.48
N GLN A 213 3.49 26.63 -4.58
CA GLN A 213 3.68 26.47 -3.14
C GLN A 213 3.68 24.99 -2.73
N LEU A 214 2.77 24.17 -3.30
CA LEU A 214 2.73 22.72 -3.07
C LEU A 214 3.99 22.04 -3.61
N ALA A 215 4.41 22.38 -4.84
CA ALA A 215 5.59 21.76 -5.44
C ALA A 215 6.87 22.12 -4.66
N ASP A 216 7.02 23.38 -4.25
CA ASP A 216 8.14 23.85 -3.43
C ASP A 216 8.15 23.14 -2.06
N PHE A 217 6.99 22.96 -1.43
CA PHE A 217 6.84 22.21 -0.18
C PHE A 217 7.31 20.76 -0.35
N VAL A 218 6.87 20.09 -1.40
CA VAL A 218 7.24 18.68 -1.67
C VAL A 218 8.74 18.58 -1.96
N ILE A 219 9.31 19.51 -2.73
CA ILE A 219 10.76 19.55 -2.98
C ILE A 219 11.52 19.73 -1.67
N ALA A 220 11.18 20.77 -0.88
CA ALA A 220 11.91 21.11 0.33
C ALA A 220 11.91 19.98 1.38
N HIS A 221 10.81 19.26 1.51
CA HIS A 221 10.64 18.27 2.59
C HIS A 221 10.85 16.82 2.18
N HIS A 222 10.70 16.49 0.89
CA HIS A 222 10.72 15.10 0.44
C HIS A 222 11.66 14.81 -0.75
N TYR A 223 12.06 15.86 -1.48
CA TYR A 223 12.95 15.76 -2.64
C TYR A 223 14.01 16.89 -2.65
N PRO A 224 14.74 17.11 -1.54
CA PRO A 224 15.62 18.28 -1.41
C PRO A 224 16.65 18.39 -2.55
N ALA A 225 17.16 17.27 -3.07
CA ALA A 225 18.08 17.25 -4.19
C ALA A 225 17.49 17.86 -5.48
N CYS A 226 16.17 17.87 -5.65
CA CYS A 226 15.53 18.51 -6.80
C CYS A 226 15.64 20.03 -6.73
N GLY A 227 15.73 20.61 -5.51
CA GLY A 227 15.91 22.05 -5.30
C GLY A 227 17.23 22.60 -5.82
N ASP A 228 18.25 21.76 -5.92
CA ASP A 228 19.57 22.12 -6.45
C ASP A 228 19.63 22.14 -7.99
N SER A 229 18.56 21.61 -8.64
CA SER A 229 18.48 21.56 -10.10
C SER A 229 18.18 22.94 -10.70
N PRO A 230 18.73 23.30 -11.86
CA PRO A 230 18.33 24.49 -12.61
C PRO A 230 16.85 24.43 -13.06
N THR A 231 16.25 23.22 -13.13
CA THR A 231 14.85 22.96 -13.49
C THR A 231 14.20 22.10 -12.41
N PRO A 232 13.89 22.63 -11.20
CA PRO A 232 13.51 21.86 -10.03
C PRO A 232 12.19 21.06 -10.23
N TYR A 233 11.24 21.59 -10.99
CA TYR A 233 9.96 20.91 -11.22
C TYR A 233 10.08 19.77 -12.25
N VAL A 234 10.97 19.88 -13.21
CA VAL A 234 11.36 18.78 -14.12
C VAL A 234 12.03 17.67 -13.32
N ALA A 235 12.99 18.05 -12.45
CA ALA A 235 13.67 17.10 -11.57
C ALA A 235 12.71 16.40 -10.61
N LEU A 236 11.73 17.13 -10.05
CA LEU A 236 10.68 16.54 -9.21
C LEU A 236 9.86 15.50 -9.98
N LEU A 237 9.36 15.83 -11.17
CA LEU A 237 8.58 14.93 -12.00
C LEU A 237 9.36 13.65 -12.33
N GLN A 238 10.63 13.80 -12.68
CA GLN A 238 11.54 12.70 -12.96
C GLN A 238 11.74 11.80 -11.72
N ALA A 239 12.01 12.39 -10.56
CA ALA A 239 12.22 11.65 -9.32
C ALA A 239 10.97 10.89 -8.86
N VAL A 240 9.79 11.50 -8.98
CA VAL A 240 8.50 10.85 -8.73
C VAL A 240 8.27 9.70 -9.70
N GLY A 241 8.61 9.90 -10.99
CA GLY A 241 8.52 8.87 -12.02
C GLY A 241 9.37 7.64 -11.68
N VAL A 242 10.63 7.83 -11.27
CA VAL A 242 11.54 6.75 -10.89
C VAL A 242 11.00 5.99 -9.67
N ARG A 243 10.60 6.68 -8.59
CA ARG A 243 10.02 6.02 -7.39
C ARG A 243 8.74 5.23 -7.72
N THR A 244 7.90 5.77 -8.61
CA THR A 244 6.69 5.08 -9.07
C THR A 244 7.05 3.82 -9.85
N ALA A 245 8.06 3.85 -10.71
CA ALA A 245 8.55 2.68 -11.45
C ALA A 245 9.05 1.57 -10.51
N GLU A 246 9.83 1.95 -9.50
CA GLU A 246 10.35 1.02 -8.49
C GLU A 246 9.23 0.38 -7.68
N LEU A 247 8.19 1.14 -7.31
CA LEU A 247 7.00 0.62 -6.62
C LEU A 247 6.25 -0.38 -7.50
N MET A 248 6.05 -0.07 -8.79
CA MET A 248 5.40 -0.99 -9.72
C MET A 248 6.17 -2.29 -9.88
N ALA A 249 7.50 -2.22 -9.94
CA ALA A 249 8.35 -3.40 -10.00
C ALA A 249 8.21 -4.30 -8.76
N GLN A 250 8.06 -3.71 -7.58
CA GLN A 250 7.84 -4.45 -6.34
C GLN A 250 6.46 -5.11 -6.30
N TRP A 251 5.38 -4.40 -6.71
CA TRP A 251 4.04 -4.98 -6.79
C TRP A 251 3.99 -6.17 -7.76
N GLN A 252 4.60 -6.01 -8.95
CA GLN A 252 4.65 -7.09 -9.94
C GLN A 252 5.45 -8.30 -9.42
N ALA A 253 6.58 -8.07 -8.75
CA ALA A 253 7.42 -9.15 -8.25
C ALA A 253 6.76 -9.96 -7.12
N VAL A 254 5.93 -9.34 -6.28
CA VAL A 254 5.26 -10.02 -5.16
C VAL A 254 3.86 -10.56 -5.51
N GLY A 255 3.34 -10.24 -6.70
CA GLY A 255 2.00 -10.63 -7.12
C GLY A 255 0.89 -9.78 -6.50
N PHE A 256 1.15 -8.52 -6.18
CA PHE A 256 0.16 -7.61 -5.61
C PHE A 256 -0.60 -6.84 -6.68
N CYS A 257 -1.93 -6.89 -6.62
CA CYS A 257 -2.86 -6.13 -7.45
C CYS A 257 -3.57 -5.09 -6.59
N HIS A 258 -3.38 -3.79 -6.89
CA HIS A 258 -3.98 -2.69 -6.12
C HIS A 258 -5.48 -2.53 -6.39
N GLY A 259 -5.91 -2.69 -7.63
CA GLY A 259 -7.32 -2.67 -8.06
C GLY A 259 -7.96 -1.30 -8.24
N VAL A 260 -7.36 -0.20 -7.75
CA VAL A 260 -7.87 1.17 -7.91
C VAL A 260 -6.71 2.16 -8.02
N MET A 261 -6.08 2.19 -9.20
CA MET A 261 -4.95 3.09 -9.45
C MET A 261 -5.42 4.41 -10.09
N ASN A 262 -6.36 5.08 -9.44
CA ASN A 262 -6.74 6.44 -9.77
C ASN A 262 -5.60 7.41 -9.45
N THR A 263 -5.57 8.61 -10.03
CA THR A 263 -4.52 9.60 -9.70
C THR A 263 -4.62 10.12 -8.26
N ASP A 264 -5.82 10.08 -7.68
CA ASP A 264 -6.07 10.36 -6.26
C ASP A 264 -5.61 9.22 -5.32
N ASN A 265 -5.19 8.07 -5.86
CA ASN A 265 -4.59 6.95 -5.14
C ASN A 265 -3.10 6.75 -5.49
N MET A 266 -2.46 7.75 -6.08
CA MET A 266 -1.02 7.75 -6.37
C MET A 266 -0.28 8.69 -5.43
N SER A 267 0.55 8.13 -4.57
CA SER A 267 1.39 8.92 -3.66
C SER A 267 2.49 9.65 -4.41
N ILE A 268 2.72 10.92 -4.07
CA ILE A 268 3.85 11.69 -4.59
C ILE A 268 5.22 11.11 -4.14
N LEU A 269 5.22 10.28 -3.12
CA LEU A 269 6.41 9.63 -2.57
C LEU A 269 6.64 8.20 -3.09
N GLY A 270 5.77 7.69 -3.97
CA GLY A 270 5.83 6.30 -4.41
C GLY A 270 5.47 5.31 -3.30
N LEU A 271 4.53 5.67 -2.42
CA LEU A 271 3.99 4.76 -1.40
C LEU A 271 2.73 4.08 -1.92
N THR A 272 2.51 2.84 -1.51
CA THR A 272 1.20 2.19 -1.64
C THR A 272 0.23 2.84 -0.65
N ILE A 273 -0.88 3.37 -1.15
CA ILE A 273 -1.90 4.06 -0.34
C ILE A 273 -3.31 3.58 -0.70
N ASP A 274 -4.26 3.76 0.22
CA ASP A 274 -5.69 3.53 -0.01
C ASP A 274 -6.04 2.10 -0.45
N TYR A 275 -5.78 1.15 0.43
CA TYR A 275 -6.11 -0.24 0.24
C TYR A 275 -7.63 -0.46 0.23
N GLY A 276 -8.19 -0.58 -0.98
CA GLY A 276 -9.59 -0.91 -1.23
C GLY A 276 -9.75 -2.37 -1.68
N PRO A 277 -10.13 -2.60 -2.94
CA PRO A 277 -10.31 -3.94 -3.50
C PRO A 277 -8.99 -4.56 -3.98
N PHE A 278 -7.92 -4.46 -3.20
CA PHE A 278 -6.64 -5.09 -3.51
C PHE A 278 -6.70 -6.61 -3.35
N GLY A 279 -5.70 -7.29 -3.90
CA GLY A 279 -5.44 -8.70 -3.63
C GLY A 279 -4.01 -9.09 -3.96
N PHE A 280 -3.50 -10.14 -3.28
CA PHE A 280 -2.35 -10.90 -3.75
C PHE A 280 -2.87 -12.01 -4.67
N LEU A 281 -2.14 -12.25 -5.77
CA LEU A 281 -2.49 -13.33 -6.70
C LEU A 281 -2.42 -14.68 -5.98
N ASP A 282 -3.50 -15.44 -6.03
CA ASP A 282 -3.47 -16.86 -5.76
C ASP A 282 -2.89 -17.56 -7.00
N GLN A 283 -3.67 -17.75 -8.04
CA GLN A 283 -3.20 -18.21 -9.33
C GLN A 283 -2.55 -17.07 -10.12
N PHE A 284 -1.43 -17.34 -10.78
CA PHE A 284 -0.79 -16.35 -11.63
C PHE A 284 -1.61 -16.14 -12.91
N ASP A 285 -2.27 -15.01 -12.97
CA ASP A 285 -3.03 -14.55 -14.13
C ASP A 285 -2.67 -13.08 -14.42
N PRO A 286 -1.97 -12.80 -15.54
CA PRO A 286 -1.67 -11.42 -15.94
C PRO A 286 -2.92 -10.55 -16.14
N GLY A 287 -4.05 -11.16 -16.47
CA GLY A 287 -5.35 -10.51 -16.65
C GLY A 287 -6.18 -10.36 -15.38
N HIS A 288 -5.66 -10.79 -14.20
CA HIS A 288 -6.40 -10.76 -12.94
C HIS A 288 -6.91 -9.37 -12.59
N ILE A 289 -8.21 -9.29 -12.29
CA ILE A 289 -8.91 -8.08 -11.85
C ILE A 289 -9.40 -8.33 -10.42
N CYS A 290 -8.80 -7.66 -9.44
CA CYS A 290 -9.20 -7.82 -8.04
C CYS A 290 -10.41 -6.95 -7.65
N ASN A 291 -10.79 -5.97 -8.46
CA ASN A 291 -11.89 -5.06 -8.24
C ASN A 291 -13.06 -5.39 -9.19
N HIS A 292 -14.14 -5.97 -8.68
CA HIS A 292 -15.27 -6.37 -9.52
C HIS A 292 -15.97 -5.20 -10.22
N THR A 293 -15.79 -3.95 -9.77
CA THR A 293 -16.31 -2.77 -10.46
C THR A 293 -15.47 -2.36 -11.68
N ASP A 294 -14.27 -2.90 -11.84
CA ASP A 294 -13.39 -2.66 -12.97
C ASP A 294 -13.73 -3.60 -14.16
N GLN A 295 -14.91 -3.43 -14.72
CA GLN A 295 -15.42 -4.31 -15.79
C GLN A 295 -14.54 -4.34 -17.05
N GLN A 296 -13.70 -3.32 -17.26
CA GLN A 296 -12.83 -3.22 -18.44
C GLN A 296 -11.40 -3.70 -18.16
N GLY A 297 -11.10 -4.07 -16.91
CA GLY A 297 -9.78 -4.50 -16.48
C GLY A 297 -8.71 -3.41 -16.64
N ARG A 298 -9.10 -2.13 -16.47
CA ARG A 298 -8.12 -1.03 -16.53
C ARG A 298 -6.97 -1.26 -15.55
N TYR A 299 -7.29 -1.74 -14.35
CA TYR A 299 -6.34 -1.97 -13.27
C TYR A 299 -5.97 -3.45 -13.11
N ALA A 300 -6.11 -4.26 -14.18
CA ALA A 300 -5.65 -5.64 -14.18
C ALA A 300 -4.15 -5.74 -13.83
N PHE A 301 -3.75 -6.83 -13.20
CA PHE A 301 -2.40 -7.02 -12.64
C PHE A 301 -1.27 -6.61 -13.60
N ALA A 302 -1.22 -7.16 -14.81
CA ALA A 302 -0.16 -6.84 -15.77
C ALA A 302 -0.25 -5.43 -16.35
N ARG A 303 -1.39 -4.73 -16.18
CA ARG A 303 -1.58 -3.36 -16.68
C ARG A 303 -1.06 -2.30 -15.69
N GLN A 304 -0.79 -2.66 -14.43
CA GLN A 304 -0.41 -1.71 -13.38
C GLN A 304 0.77 -0.80 -13.76
N PRO A 305 1.88 -1.30 -14.33
CA PRO A 305 2.98 -0.41 -14.74
C PRO A 305 2.58 0.60 -15.83
N GLY A 306 1.77 0.17 -16.80
CA GLY A 306 1.26 1.05 -17.87
C GLY A 306 0.28 2.11 -17.35
N VAL A 307 -0.58 1.75 -16.39
CA VAL A 307 -1.50 2.69 -15.75
C VAL A 307 -0.74 3.69 -14.88
N ALA A 308 0.27 3.26 -14.14
CA ALA A 308 1.12 4.16 -13.37
C ALA A 308 1.82 5.18 -14.28
N PHE A 309 2.32 4.75 -15.44
CA PHE A 309 2.90 5.64 -16.43
C PHE A 309 1.87 6.63 -16.99
N TRP A 310 0.64 6.19 -17.24
CA TRP A 310 -0.45 7.09 -17.61
C TRP A 310 -0.75 8.14 -16.52
N ASN A 311 -0.77 7.71 -15.24
CA ASN A 311 -0.98 8.62 -14.11
C ASN A 311 0.16 9.66 -13.98
N LEU A 312 1.39 9.28 -14.32
CA LEU A 312 2.53 10.20 -14.39
C LEU A 312 2.35 11.25 -15.49
N HIS A 313 1.71 10.92 -16.62
CA HIS A 313 1.33 11.93 -17.62
C HIS A 313 0.30 12.91 -17.08
N ALA A 314 -0.67 12.47 -16.25
CA ALA A 314 -1.59 13.38 -15.58
C ALA A 314 -0.86 14.32 -14.59
N LEU A 315 0.11 13.80 -13.84
CA LEU A 315 0.96 14.63 -12.99
C LEU A 315 1.83 15.61 -13.79
N ALA A 316 2.40 15.18 -14.92
CA ALA A 316 3.17 16.04 -15.83
C ALA A 316 2.31 17.18 -16.37
N GLN A 317 1.08 16.89 -16.79
CA GLN A 317 0.11 17.90 -17.22
C GLN A 317 -0.22 18.88 -16.10
N ALA A 318 -0.33 18.42 -14.85
CA ALA A 318 -0.57 19.25 -13.69
C ALA A 318 0.64 20.15 -13.35
N LEU A 319 1.87 19.68 -13.58
CA LEU A 319 3.09 20.47 -13.35
C LEU A 319 3.48 21.36 -14.52
N LEU A 320 2.84 21.22 -15.68
CA LEU A 320 3.18 21.99 -16.89
C LEU A 320 3.18 23.51 -16.70
N PRO A 321 2.26 24.13 -15.92
CA PRO A 321 2.33 25.58 -15.64
C PRO A 321 3.61 26.02 -14.92
N LEU A 322 4.31 25.11 -14.21
CA LEU A 322 5.56 25.38 -13.50
C LEU A 322 6.80 25.02 -14.34
N ILE A 323 6.69 24.00 -15.16
CA ILE A 323 7.76 23.55 -16.08
C ILE A 323 7.87 24.52 -17.26
N GLY A 324 6.74 24.92 -17.83
CA GLY A 324 6.66 25.90 -18.92
C GLY A 324 6.86 25.32 -20.32
N ASP A 325 7.36 24.10 -20.46
CA ASP A 325 7.63 23.42 -21.73
C ASP A 325 7.10 21.98 -21.73
N SER A 326 6.31 21.64 -22.74
CA SER A 326 5.69 20.31 -22.85
C SER A 326 6.69 19.21 -23.22
N ASP A 327 7.71 19.54 -24.02
CA ASP A 327 8.72 18.57 -24.45
C ASP A 327 9.65 18.22 -23.28
N GLU A 328 9.98 19.19 -22.43
CA GLU A 328 10.71 18.95 -21.17
C GLU A 328 9.89 18.10 -20.20
N ALA A 329 8.58 18.35 -20.07
CA ALA A 329 7.70 17.56 -19.21
C ALA A 329 7.58 16.11 -19.70
N ILE A 330 7.49 15.88 -21.00
CA ILE A 330 7.49 14.55 -21.61
C ILE A 330 8.86 13.87 -21.42
N ALA A 331 9.94 14.56 -21.66
CA ALA A 331 11.29 14.02 -21.48
C ALA A 331 11.58 13.61 -20.03
N ALA A 332 11.01 14.33 -19.05
CA ALA A 332 11.12 13.99 -17.63
C ALA A 332 10.49 12.64 -17.28
N LEU A 333 9.57 12.10 -18.09
CA LEU A 333 8.94 10.80 -17.87
C LEU A 333 9.70 9.63 -18.51
N GLU A 334 10.63 9.88 -19.44
CA GLU A 334 11.38 8.82 -20.12
C GLU A 334 12.16 7.90 -19.17
N PRO A 335 12.76 8.39 -18.05
CA PRO A 335 13.44 7.53 -17.09
C PRO A 335 12.54 6.43 -16.48
N TYR A 336 11.22 6.61 -16.43
CA TYR A 336 10.29 5.56 -15.97
C TYR A 336 10.47 4.26 -16.76
N LYS A 337 10.61 4.37 -18.09
CA LYS A 337 10.70 3.21 -19.01
C LYS A 337 11.95 2.37 -18.77
N THR A 338 13.01 2.98 -18.28
CA THR A 338 14.27 2.27 -17.94
C THR A 338 14.33 1.88 -16.47
N ALA A 339 13.76 2.70 -15.57
CA ALA A 339 13.74 2.43 -14.12
C ALA A 339 12.90 1.19 -13.78
N TYR A 340 11.76 1.00 -14.44
CA TYR A 340 10.91 -0.17 -14.18
C TYR A 340 11.65 -1.50 -14.46
N PRO A 341 12.16 -1.80 -15.64
CA PRO A 341 12.89 -3.04 -15.86
C PRO A 341 14.19 -3.13 -15.03
N ALA A 342 14.89 -2.01 -14.80
CA ALA A 342 16.06 -1.96 -13.93
C ALA A 342 15.74 -2.32 -12.47
N ALA A 343 14.51 -2.08 -12.02
CA ALA A 343 14.05 -2.49 -10.69
C ALA A 343 13.43 -3.89 -10.67
N PHE A 344 12.69 -4.28 -11.72
CA PHE A 344 11.96 -5.56 -11.79
C PHE A 344 12.90 -6.75 -12.03
N VAL A 345 13.80 -6.67 -13.02
CA VAL A 345 14.64 -7.81 -13.41
C VAL A 345 15.57 -8.29 -12.28
N PRO A 346 16.25 -7.40 -11.52
CA PRO A 346 17.05 -7.86 -10.37
C PRO A 346 16.22 -8.53 -9.28
N ARG A 347 14.99 -8.05 -9.05
CA ARG A 347 14.08 -8.69 -8.08
C ARG A 347 13.68 -10.08 -8.51
N MET A 348 13.36 -10.25 -9.79
CA MET A 348 13.03 -11.58 -10.34
C MET A 348 14.23 -12.51 -10.33
N ARG A 349 15.45 -12.02 -10.63
CA ARG A 349 16.67 -12.81 -10.46
C ARG A 349 16.84 -13.28 -9.01
N ALA A 350 16.68 -12.40 -8.04
CA ALA A 350 16.76 -12.76 -6.63
C ALA A 350 15.69 -13.81 -6.25
N LYS A 351 14.47 -13.70 -6.78
CA LYS A 351 13.40 -14.69 -6.59
C LYS A 351 13.76 -16.07 -7.19
N LEU A 352 14.54 -16.08 -8.25
CA LEU A 352 15.10 -17.29 -8.88
C LEU A 352 16.42 -17.74 -8.24
N GLY A 353 16.92 -17.04 -7.22
CA GLY A 353 18.19 -17.36 -6.57
C GLY A 353 19.43 -17.10 -7.45
N LEU A 354 19.30 -16.27 -8.48
CA LEU A 354 20.41 -15.89 -9.35
C LEU A 354 21.20 -14.72 -8.75
N THR A 355 22.48 -14.88 -8.59
CA THR A 355 23.39 -13.92 -7.94
C THR A 355 24.09 -13.00 -8.92
N THR A 356 24.27 -13.44 -10.16
CA THR A 356 24.92 -12.68 -11.22
C THR A 356 23.93 -12.28 -12.31
N ALA A 357 24.25 -11.22 -13.07
CA ALA A 357 23.43 -10.79 -14.19
C ALA A 357 23.89 -11.46 -15.48
N HIS A 358 22.95 -12.02 -16.23
CA HIS A 358 23.21 -12.59 -17.54
C HIS A 358 22.14 -12.14 -18.56
N ALA A 359 22.50 -12.01 -19.84
CA ALA A 359 21.58 -11.54 -20.87
C ALA A 359 20.33 -12.46 -21.02
N ALA A 360 20.52 -13.77 -20.85
CA ALA A 360 19.45 -14.76 -20.94
C ALA A 360 18.52 -14.81 -19.72
N ASP A 361 18.79 -14.06 -18.64
CA ASP A 361 17.94 -14.05 -17.45
C ASP A 361 16.51 -13.56 -17.75
N HIS A 362 16.39 -12.65 -18.73
CA HIS A 362 15.08 -12.14 -19.16
C HIS A 362 14.21 -13.27 -19.77
N ASP A 363 14.78 -14.05 -20.68
CA ASP A 363 14.05 -15.16 -21.31
C ASP A 363 13.68 -16.24 -20.29
N LEU A 364 14.56 -16.48 -19.32
CA LEU A 364 14.32 -17.43 -18.23
C LEU A 364 13.15 -16.98 -17.32
N ILE A 365 13.13 -15.70 -16.94
CA ILE A 365 12.05 -15.09 -16.14
C ILE A 365 10.74 -15.15 -16.90
N ASP A 366 10.73 -14.68 -18.15
CA ASP A 366 9.54 -14.65 -19.01
C ASP A 366 9.00 -16.05 -19.28
N GLY A 367 9.89 -17.01 -19.49
CA GLY A 367 9.55 -18.42 -19.67
C GLY A 367 8.78 -18.99 -18.49
N LEU A 368 9.28 -18.76 -17.27
CA LEU A 368 8.58 -19.19 -16.04
C LEU A 368 7.23 -18.53 -15.89
N LEU A 369 7.16 -17.21 -16.05
CA LEU A 369 5.91 -16.46 -15.91
C LEU A 369 4.86 -16.90 -16.96
N LYS A 370 5.27 -17.22 -18.17
CA LYS A 370 4.37 -17.77 -19.22
C LYS A 370 3.83 -19.14 -18.83
N LEU A 371 4.66 -20.03 -18.33
CA LEU A 371 4.23 -21.35 -17.83
C LEU A 371 3.26 -21.21 -16.67
N MET A 372 3.58 -20.35 -15.70
CA MET A 372 2.70 -20.09 -14.57
C MET A 372 1.34 -19.53 -15.02
N ALA A 373 1.32 -18.64 -16.01
CA ALA A 373 0.08 -18.08 -16.54
C ALA A 373 -0.76 -19.13 -17.29
N GLN A 374 -0.11 -19.99 -18.09
CA GLN A 374 -0.77 -21.07 -18.82
C GLN A 374 -1.44 -22.05 -17.89
N ASP A 375 -0.78 -22.46 -16.82
CA ASP A 375 -1.22 -23.50 -15.91
C ASP A 375 -1.96 -22.94 -14.69
N LYS A 376 -2.07 -21.60 -14.61
CA LYS A 376 -2.63 -20.89 -13.45
C LYS A 376 -1.99 -21.33 -12.14
N THR A 377 -0.67 -21.47 -12.16
CA THR A 377 0.11 -21.90 -11.01
C THR A 377 0.05 -20.85 -9.89
N ASP A 378 -0.05 -21.29 -8.63
CA ASP A 378 -0.06 -20.36 -7.49
C ASP A 378 1.26 -19.56 -7.44
N HIS A 379 1.13 -18.23 -7.45
CA HIS A 379 2.29 -17.33 -7.55
C HIS A 379 3.23 -17.45 -6.34
N THR A 380 2.70 -17.35 -5.15
CA THR A 380 3.51 -17.35 -3.91
C THR A 380 4.12 -18.71 -3.64
N ILE A 381 3.31 -19.76 -3.76
CA ILE A 381 3.75 -21.15 -3.51
C ILE A 381 4.81 -21.57 -4.52
N ALA A 382 4.67 -21.20 -5.80
CA ALA A 382 5.65 -21.56 -6.84
C ALA A 382 7.04 -20.99 -6.54
N PHE A 383 7.12 -19.68 -6.28
CA PHE A 383 8.41 -19.06 -5.97
C PHE A 383 9.00 -19.56 -4.64
N ARG A 384 8.16 -19.81 -3.62
CA ARG A 384 8.65 -20.38 -2.35
C ARG A 384 9.17 -21.79 -2.53
N ARG A 385 8.45 -22.65 -3.25
CA ARG A 385 8.87 -24.05 -3.49
C ARG A 385 10.05 -24.15 -4.45
N LEU A 386 10.25 -23.16 -5.36
CA LEU A 386 11.41 -23.13 -6.25
C LEU A 386 12.74 -23.05 -5.47
N ALA A 387 12.73 -22.57 -4.24
CA ALA A 387 13.90 -22.59 -3.36
C ALA A 387 14.45 -24.02 -3.12
N SER A 388 13.59 -25.05 -3.22
CA SER A 388 13.97 -26.44 -3.06
C SER A 388 14.46 -27.11 -4.35
N PHE A 389 14.66 -26.36 -5.43
CA PHE A 389 15.14 -26.89 -6.71
C PHE A 389 16.53 -27.52 -6.54
N ASP A 390 16.68 -28.76 -6.97
CA ASP A 390 17.92 -29.54 -6.93
C ASP A 390 18.59 -29.52 -8.30
N THR A 391 19.85 -29.09 -8.33
CA THR A 391 20.68 -29.01 -9.56
C THR A 391 21.31 -30.34 -9.95
N ALA A 392 21.18 -31.39 -9.12
CA ALA A 392 21.76 -32.69 -9.43
C ALA A 392 21.20 -33.28 -10.74
N PRO A 393 22.05 -33.93 -11.55
CA PRO A 393 21.61 -34.60 -12.77
C PRO A 393 20.50 -35.64 -12.49
N GLY A 394 19.37 -35.51 -13.18
CA GLY A 394 18.21 -36.41 -13.02
C GLY A 394 17.30 -36.11 -11.83
N ALA A 395 17.56 -35.07 -11.08
CA ALA A 395 16.62 -34.62 -10.03
C ALA A 395 15.25 -34.24 -10.65
N LEU A 396 14.18 -34.85 -10.12
CA LEU A 396 12.82 -34.65 -10.64
C LEU A 396 12.21 -33.33 -10.21
N ASN A 397 12.72 -32.71 -9.13
CA ASN A 397 12.19 -31.45 -8.59
C ASN A 397 10.66 -31.45 -8.34
N SER A 398 10.12 -32.59 -7.90
CA SER A 398 8.67 -32.82 -7.79
C SER A 398 7.96 -31.79 -6.91
N THR A 399 8.64 -31.24 -5.90
CA THR A 399 8.08 -30.20 -5.02
C THR A 399 7.56 -28.98 -5.77
N VAL A 400 8.27 -28.56 -6.82
CA VAL A 400 7.87 -27.43 -7.67
C VAL A 400 7.25 -27.90 -8.98
N ARG A 401 7.77 -28.96 -9.58
CA ARG A 401 7.28 -29.53 -10.85
C ARG A 401 5.79 -29.89 -10.82
N ASP A 402 5.35 -30.49 -9.72
CA ASP A 402 3.96 -30.94 -9.55
C ASP A 402 2.95 -29.79 -9.33
N LEU A 403 3.42 -28.55 -9.27
CA LEU A 403 2.57 -27.36 -9.33
C LEU A 403 2.09 -27.04 -10.75
N PHE A 404 2.75 -27.57 -11.75
CA PHE A 404 2.44 -27.34 -13.17
C PHE A 404 1.60 -28.49 -13.73
N ILE A 405 0.57 -28.13 -14.51
CA ILE A 405 -0.25 -29.09 -15.25
C ILE A 405 0.58 -29.68 -16.40
N ASP A 406 1.26 -28.80 -17.17
CA ASP A 406 2.19 -29.18 -18.21
C ASP A 406 3.61 -29.39 -17.64
N ARG A 407 3.80 -30.58 -17.06
CA ARG A 407 5.09 -30.95 -16.45
C ARG A 407 6.22 -31.04 -17.46
N GLU A 408 5.92 -31.38 -18.73
CA GLU A 408 6.92 -31.48 -19.78
C GLU A 408 7.47 -30.10 -20.14
N ALA A 409 6.59 -29.09 -20.25
CA ALA A 409 6.99 -27.71 -20.47
C ALA A 409 7.82 -27.16 -19.29
N PHE A 410 7.45 -27.51 -18.05
CA PHE A 410 8.27 -27.16 -16.88
C PHE A 410 9.66 -27.84 -16.97
N ASP A 411 9.74 -29.11 -17.34
CA ASP A 411 11.01 -29.85 -17.45
C ASP A 411 11.92 -29.20 -18.50
N VAL A 412 11.39 -28.74 -19.63
CA VAL A 412 12.14 -27.99 -20.64
C VAL A 412 12.70 -26.69 -20.09
N TRP A 413 11.87 -25.90 -19.38
CA TRP A 413 12.32 -24.67 -18.71
C TRP A 413 13.38 -24.97 -17.64
N ALA A 414 13.20 -26.02 -16.86
CA ALA A 414 14.09 -26.44 -15.77
C ALA A 414 15.48 -26.81 -16.24
N VAL A 415 15.64 -27.29 -17.50
CA VAL A 415 16.97 -27.52 -18.10
C VAL A 415 17.75 -26.21 -18.19
N GLY A 416 17.17 -25.18 -18.78
CA GLY A 416 17.80 -23.85 -18.90
C GLY A 416 18.10 -23.22 -17.54
N TYR A 417 17.17 -23.36 -16.58
CA TYR A 417 17.36 -22.88 -15.21
C TYR A 417 18.53 -23.59 -14.51
N ARG A 418 18.60 -24.91 -14.60
CA ARG A 418 19.74 -25.72 -14.08
C ARG A 418 21.07 -25.29 -14.69
N GLU A 419 21.13 -25.16 -16.01
CA GLU A 419 22.34 -24.74 -16.71
C GLU A 419 22.81 -23.36 -16.24
N ARG A 420 21.83 -22.42 -16.05
CA ARG A 420 22.10 -21.07 -15.55
C ARG A 420 22.66 -21.08 -14.12
N LEU A 421 22.13 -21.93 -13.23
CA LEU A 421 22.61 -22.09 -11.86
C LEU A 421 24.02 -22.70 -11.82
N ILE A 422 24.26 -23.70 -12.64
CA ILE A 422 25.61 -24.35 -12.77
C ILE A 422 26.63 -23.32 -13.28
N ALA A 423 26.29 -22.51 -14.27
CA ALA A 423 27.15 -21.50 -14.84
C ALA A 423 27.66 -20.47 -13.84
N GLU A 424 26.87 -20.15 -12.81
CA GLU A 424 27.28 -19.25 -11.70
C GLU A 424 27.82 -19.99 -10.46
N ALA A 425 28.05 -21.32 -10.56
CA ALA A 425 28.46 -22.16 -9.45
C ALA A 425 27.57 -22.08 -8.21
N SER A 426 26.25 -22.01 -8.42
CA SER A 426 25.25 -21.91 -7.36
C SER A 426 25.24 -23.15 -6.48
N LEU A 427 25.26 -22.99 -5.16
CA LEU A 427 25.12 -24.06 -4.18
C LEU A 427 23.67 -24.15 -3.72
N ASP A 428 23.02 -25.30 -3.87
CA ASP A 428 21.59 -25.50 -3.64
C ASP A 428 21.16 -25.07 -2.23
N SER A 429 21.94 -25.38 -1.19
CA SER A 429 21.62 -25.02 0.19
C SER A 429 21.71 -23.51 0.46
N GLU A 430 22.71 -22.84 -0.09
CA GLU A 430 22.89 -21.38 0.06
C GLU A 430 21.83 -20.63 -0.74
N ARG A 431 21.57 -21.09 -1.97
CA ARG A 431 20.50 -20.56 -2.82
C ARG A 431 19.13 -20.68 -2.15
N ALA A 432 18.80 -21.83 -1.58
CA ALA A 432 17.54 -22.04 -0.89
C ALA A 432 17.36 -21.05 0.26
N GLN A 433 18.39 -20.81 1.07
CA GLN A 433 18.35 -19.83 2.14
C GLN A 433 18.14 -18.41 1.60
N ALA A 434 18.92 -18.01 0.58
CA ALA A 434 18.76 -16.68 -0.04
C ALA A 434 17.38 -16.47 -0.65
N MET A 435 16.87 -17.47 -1.38
CA MET A 435 15.52 -17.41 -1.98
C MET A 435 14.42 -17.31 -0.93
N ASN A 436 14.55 -17.99 0.20
CA ASN A 436 13.57 -17.94 1.29
C ASN A 436 13.51 -16.57 1.99
N LEU A 437 14.56 -15.76 1.91
CA LEU A 437 14.57 -14.37 2.39
C LEU A 437 13.95 -13.38 1.40
N VAL A 438 13.71 -13.78 0.16
CA VAL A 438 13.16 -12.94 -0.91
C VAL A 438 11.74 -13.37 -1.31
N ASN A 439 11.47 -14.69 -1.29
CA ASN A 439 10.17 -15.26 -1.61
C ASN A 439 9.37 -15.44 -0.31
N PRO A 440 8.32 -14.64 -0.07
CA PRO A 440 7.55 -14.77 1.15
C PRO A 440 6.85 -16.13 1.20
N LYS A 441 6.75 -16.69 2.40
CA LYS A 441 5.91 -17.86 2.68
C LYS A 441 4.46 -17.45 2.88
N TYR A 442 4.27 -16.27 3.47
CA TYR A 442 2.96 -15.74 3.82
C TYR A 442 2.67 -14.43 3.11
N VAL A 443 1.51 -14.33 2.50
CA VAL A 443 0.93 -13.10 1.95
C VAL A 443 -0.53 -12.98 2.40
N LEU A 444 -1.07 -11.78 2.40
CA LEU A 444 -2.46 -11.56 2.83
C LEU A 444 -3.44 -12.01 1.74
N ARG A 445 -3.71 -13.31 1.67
CA ARG A 445 -4.71 -13.88 0.75
C ARG A 445 -6.13 -13.47 1.14
N ASN A 446 -6.99 -13.28 0.15
CA ASN A 446 -8.36 -12.82 0.39
C ASN A 446 -9.15 -13.73 1.34
N HIS A 447 -9.01 -15.06 1.25
CA HIS A 447 -9.73 -15.98 2.13
C HIS A 447 -9.29 -15.88 3.60
N LEU A 448 -8.01 -15.60 3.86
CA LEU A 448 -7.52 -15.43 5.23
C LEU A 448 -8.13 -14.21 5.89
N VAL A 449 -8.15 -13.08 5.16
CA VAL A 449 -8.75 -11.86 5.70
C VAL A 449 -10.27 -11.97 5.80
N ASP A 450 -10.94 -12.73 4.93
CA ASP A 450 -12.38 -12.96 5.04
C ASP A 450 -12.73 -13.72 6.31
N VAL A 451 -11.99 -14.78 6.64
CA VAL A 451 -12.15 -15.52 7.91
C VAL A 451 -11.99 -14.58 9.11
N ALA A 452 -10.95 -13.73 9.11
CA ALA A 452 -10.75 -12.77 10.19
C ALA A 452 -11.89 -11.76 10.30
N ILE A 453 -12.43 -11.29 9.18
CA ILE A 453 -13.60 -10.40 9.14
C ILE A 453 -14.85 -11.08 9.70
N GLN A 454 -15.11 -12.32 9.33
CA GLN A 454 -16.29 -13.07 9.84
C GLN A 454 -16.21 -13.25 11.37
N GLN A 455 -15.04 -13.57 11.91
CA GLN A 455 -14.84 -13.65 13.37
C GLN A 455 -15.00 -12.28 14.03
N ALA A 456 -14.40 -11.24 13.44
CA ALA A 456 -14.49 -9.87 13.96
C ALA A 456 -15.93 -9.32 14.02
N ARG A 457 -16.81 -9.72 13.10
CA ARG A 457 -18.25 -9.39 13.11
C ARG A 457 -18.97 -9.91 14.35
N THR A 458 -18.46 -10.98 14.96
CA THR A 458 -19.00 -11.54 16.22
C THR A 458 -18.30 -11.00 17.48
N GLY A 459 -17.36 -10.08 17.31
CA GLY A 459 -16.58 -9.48 18.41
C GLY A 459 -15.30 -10.24 18.77
N ASP A 460 -14.92 -11.26 18.00
CA ASP A 460 -13.65 -11.97 18.16
C ASP A 460 -12.59 -11.40 17.20
N PHE A 461 -11.64 -10.66 17.73
CA PHE A 461 -10.56 -10.01 16.97
C PHE A 461 -9.25 -10.81 17.01
N SER A 462 -9.25 -11.99 17.59
CA SER A 462 -8.03 -12.81 17.79
C SER A 462 -7.36 -13.19 16.46
N GLU A 463 -8.16 -13.45 15.42
CA GLU A 463 -7.64 -13.81 14.10
C GLU A 463 -7.01 -12.62 13.38
N VAL A 464 -7.54 -11.39 13.57
CA VAL A 464 -6.93 -10.17 13.04
C VAL A 464 -5.52 -9.97 13.64
N GLN A 465 -5.40 -10.17 14.96
CA GLN A 465 -4.12 -10.06 15.65
C GLN A 465 -3.13 -11.15 15.21
N ARG A 466 -3.61 -12.39 15.06
CA ARG A 466 -2.79 -13.54 14.59
C ARG A 466 -2.26 -13.29 13.16
N LEU A 467 -3.13 -12.83 12.25
CA LEU A 467 -2.70 -12.48 10.90
C LEU A 467 -1.69 -11.34 10.89
N LEU A 468 -1.85 -10.33 11.75
CA LEU A 468 -0.86 -9.27 11.87
C LEU A 468 0.52 -9.83 12.26
N GLU A 469 0.59 -10.64 13.32
CA GLU A 469 1.84 -11.24 13.81
C GLU A 469 2.49 -12.15 12.77
N LEU A 470 1.69 -12.94 12.07
CA LEU A 470 2.12 -13.81 10.98
C LEU A 470 2.74 -12.99 9.83
N LEU A 471 2.03 -11.96 9.38
CA LEU A 471 2.39 -11.16 8.21
C LEU A 471 3.53 -10.16 8.49
N GLN A 472 3.82 -9.85 9.75
CA GLN A 472 5.00 -9.07 10.13
C GLN A 472 6.32 -9.85 9.99
N ARG A 473 6.27 -11.16 9.77
CA ARG A 473 7.42 -12.05 9.51
C ARG A 473 7.15 -12.95 8.29
N PRO A 474 6.91 -12.37 7.10
CA PRO A 474 6.38 -13.10 5.95
C PRO A 474 7.34 -14.13 5.36
N PHE A 475 8.63 -14.03 5.66
CA PHE A 475 9.69 -14.89 5.15
C PHE A 475 10.04 -16.05 6.09
N ASP A 476 9.65 -15.97 7.38
CA ASP A 476 9.93 -16.97 8.38
C ASP A 476 9.12 -18.25 8.15
N GLU A 477 9.66 -19.39 8.61
CA GLU A 477 8.98 -20.69 8.44
C GLU A 477 7.70 -20.83 9.27
N GLN A 478 7.67 -20.34 10.52
CA GLN A 478 6.51 -20.37 11.44
C GLN A 478 5.73 -21.69 11.33
N PRO A 479 6.30 -22.85 11.75
CA PRO A 479 5.73 -24.17 11.48
C PRO A 479 4.31 -24.36 12.03
N GLU A 480 4.02 -23.70 13.17
CA GLU A 480 2.71 -23.72 13.85
C GLU A 480 1.60 -23.04 13.02
N HIS A 481 2.00 -22.22 12.04
CA HIS A 481 1.11 -21.47 11.16
C HIS A 481 1.16 -21.93 9.69
N SER A 482 1.72 -23.11 9.43
CA SER A 482 1.94 -23.61 8.06
C SER A 482 0.67 -23.66 7.21
N ALA A 483 -0.50 -23.89 7.82
CA ALA A 483 -1.79 -23.89 7.13
C ALA A 483 -2.15 -22.55 6.45
N TYR A 484 -1.62 -21.43 6.94
CA TYR A 484 -1.83 -20.11 6.32
C TYR A 484 -1.04 -19.92 5.02
N ALA A 485 -0.08 -20.78 4.75
CA ALA A 485 0.74 -20.75 3.53
C ALA A 485 0.25 -21.78 2.48
N ASP A 486 -0.82 -22.51 2.78
CA ASP A 486 -1.37 -23.52 1.88
C ASP A 486 -2.21 -22.91 0.75
N PHE A 487 -2.61 -23.74 -0.18
CA PHE A 487 -3.51 -23.33 -1.27
C PHE A 487 -4.82 -22.77 -0.72
N PRO A 488 -5.40 -21.75 -1.38
CA PRO A 488 -6.70 -21.26 -1.01
C PRO A 488 -7.75 -22.39 -1.16
N PRO A 489 -8.74 -22.48 -0.25
CA PRO A 489 -9.82 -23.43 -0.37
C PRO A 489 -10.72 -23.08 -1.56
N ASP A 490 -11.46 -24.08 -2.09
CA ASP A 490 -12.31 -23.91 -3.29
C ASP A 490 -13.30 -22.74 -3.18
N TRP A 491 -13.86 -22.49 -1.99
CA TRP A 491 -14.80 -21.39 -1.77
C TRP A 491 -14.15 -20.01 -1.93
N ALA A 492 -12.83 -19.90 -1.80
CA ALA A 492 -12.10 -18.62 -1.95
C ALA A 492 -12.23 -18.02 -3.34
N GLN A 493 -12.49 -18.83 -4.37
CA GLN A 493 -12.67 -18.37 -5.75
C GLN A 493 -13.93 -17.51 -5.95
N HIS A 494 -14.85 -17.53 -4.99
CA HIS A 494 -16.11 -16.77 -5.03
C HIS A 494 -16.05 -15.46 -4.22
N ILE A 495 -14.90 -15.13 -3.65
CA ILE A 495 -14.74 -13.89 -2.89
C ILE A 495 -14.70 -12.73 -3.87
N GLU A 496 -15.74 -11.88 -3.83
CA GLU A 496 -15.80 -10.63 -4.57
C GLU A 496 -15.38 -9.47 -3.68
N VAL A 497 -14.48 -8.63 -4.18
CA VAL A 497 -14.03 -7.43 -3.47
C VAL A 497 -14.41 -6.20 -4.28
N SER A 498 -15.00 -5.21 -3.61
CA SER A 498 -15.48 -3.98 -4.23
C SER A 498 -14.90 -2.73 -3.60
N CYS A 499 -15.07 -1.59 -4.30
CA CYS A 499 -14.78 -0.26 -3.78
C CYS A 499 -15.85 0.27 -2.82
N SER A 500 -16.93 -0.47 -2.56
CA SER A 500 -18.12 0.00 -1.81
C SER A 500 -17.93 0.11 -0.30
N SER A 501 -16.71 -0.01 0.19
CA SER A 501 -16.37 0.08 1.62
C SER A 501 -16.03 1.48 2.08
#